data_28d113b870b213d3fad10952f2d77d31
#
_entry.id   28d113b870b213d3fad10952f2d77d31
#
_cell.length_a   1.000
_cell.length_b   1.000
_cell.length_c   1.000
_cell.angle_alpha   90.00
_cell.angle_beta   90.00
_cell.angle_gamma   90.00
#
_symmetry.space_group_name_H-M   'P 1'
#
loop_
_entity.id
_entity.type
_entity.pdbx_description
1 polymer ?
#
loop_
_entity_poly.entity_id
_entity_poly.type
_entity_poly.pdbx_seq_one_letter_code
_entity_poly.pdbx_strand_id
1 'polypeptide(L)'
;MSKITVILEKINQAKPLDFGTIFSDSIELFKKTWLQGFLLQIFTIIIMMPLIIVIYVPLIGIMLAQSEKGYPDPNPFANFFAGMSIFYILFIIVAVFALSTISFVLNAGFFRIMKKLDFNEEVSSSDFFYFFKSHYFNKTFMLMLATVGIAIVAVLLCYVPIFYALVPLSFINMIFAFNPDLSTSDIVKASFKLGNKKWLLAFGLIIISSLLAQIVGMIMCFVGVLFTAAFVYHPTYLIYKEVIGFEEENPVEVIE
;
A
#
# COMPACT_ATOMS: atom_id res chain seq x y z
N MET A 1 12.71 -8.05 -27.18
CA MET A 1 12.48 -8.71 -25.86
C MET A 1 11.18 -8.19 -25.27
N SER A 2 10.43 -9.03 -24.55
CA SER A 2 9.26 -8.51 -23.85
C SER A 2 9.67 -7.62 -22.67
N LYS A 3 8.85 -6.63 -22.31
CA LYS A 3 9.12 -5.72 -21.18
C LYS A 3 9.40 -6.49 -19.88
N ILE A 4 8.63 -7.54 -19.60
CA ILE A 4 8.85 -8.39 -18.42
C ILE A 4 10.24 -9.07 -18.45
N THR A 5 10.71 -9.53 -19.60
CA THR A 5 12.01 -10.17 -19.72
C THR A 5 13.13 -9.19 -19.32
N VAL A 6 13.06 -7.94 -19.81
CA VAL A 6 14.02 -6.89 -19.46
C VAL A 6 14.03 -6.62 -17.96
N ILE A 7 12.84 -6.48 -17.34
CA ILE A 7 12.72 -6.27 -15.89
C ILE A 7 13.33 -7.43 -15.10
N LEU A 8 13.02 -8.67 -15.47
CA LEU A 8 13.56 -9.86 -14.79
C LEU A 8 15.08 -9.97 -14.93
N GLU A 9 15.63 -9.56 -16.07
CA GLU A 9 17.07 -9.52 -16.30
C GLU A 9 17.76 -8.46 -15.43
N LYS A 10 17.22 -7.23 -15.36
CA LYS A 10 17.70 -6.19 -14.45
C LYS A 10 17.70 -6.66 -12.99
N ILE A 11 16.63 -7.34 -12.54
CA ILE A 11 16.56 -7.91 -11.19
C ILE A 11 17.65 -8.98 -10.99
N ASN A 12 17.90 -9.86 -11.96
CA ASN A 12 18.91 -10.89 -11.84
C ASN A 12 20.32 -10.31 -11.73
N GLN A 13 20.62 -9.26 -12.49
CA GLN A 13 21.91 -8.57 -12.53
C GLN A 13 22.06 -7.53 -11.39
N ALA A 14 21.04 -7.34 -10.56
CA ALA A 14 21.04 -6.33 -9.51
C ALA A 14 22.20 -6.52 -8.52
N LYS A 15 23.03 -5.49 -8.39
CA LYS A 15 24.15 -5.44 -7.44
C LYS A 15 23.63 -5.40 -5.99
N PRO A 16 24.45 -5.79 -5.00
CA PRO A 16 24.15 -5.54 -3.60
C PRO A 16 23.87 -4.04 -3.38
N LEU A 17 22.87 -3.74 -2.56
CA LEU A 17 22.55 -2.38 -2.13
C LEU A 17 22.97 -2.22 -0.67
N ASP A 18 23.45 -1.06 -0.31
CA ASP A 18 23.82 -0.72 1.05
C ASP A 18 22.60 -0.26 1.84
N PHE A 19 22.43 -0.80 3.05
CA PHE A 19 21.30 -0.50 3.91
C PHE A 19 21.30 0.97 4.35
N GLY A 20 22.47 1.48 4.77
CA GLY A 20 22.62 2.85 5.27
C GLY A 20 22.32 3.88 4.19
N THR A 21 22.81 3.65 2.98
CA THR A 21 22.55 4.51 1.82
C THR A 21 21.06 4.58 1.51
N ILE A 22 20.39 3.43 1.33
CA ILE A 22 18.95 3.40 1.02
C ILE A 22 18.14 4.05 2.14
N PHE A 23 18.51 3.84 3.41
CA PHE A 23 17.82 4.46 4.54
C PHE A 23 18.01 5.98 4.57
N SER A 24 19.23 6.47 4.38
CA SER A 24 19.53 7.90 4.32
C SER A 24 18.78 8.59 3.17
N ASP A 25 18.83 8.00 1.99
CA ASP A 25 18.13 8.52 0.81
C ASP A 25 16.61 8.49 0.99
N SER A 26 16.08 7.49 1.76
CA SER A 26 14.67 7.46 2.14
C SER A 26 14.26 8.66 2.98
N ILE A 27 15.11 9.10 3.90
CA ILE A 27 14.87 10.29 4.72
C ILE A 27 14.90 11.56 3.86
N GLU A 28 15.88 11.67 2.94
CA GLU A 28 15.97 12.83 2.05
C GLU A 28 14.75 12.92 1.11
N LEU A 29 14.32 11.79 0.57
CA LEU A 29 13.12 11.74 -0.26
C LEU A 29 11.86 12.06 0.56
N PHE A 30 11.77 11.58 1.80
CA PHE A 30 10.65 11.88 2.70
C PHE A 30 10.53 13.38 2.98
N LYS A 31 11.63 14.09 3.16
CA LYS A 31 11.64 15.56 3.33
C LYS A 31 10.98 16.28 2.14
N LYS A 32 11.06 15.72 0.93
CA LYS A 32 10.41 16.27 -0.26
C LYS A 32 8.92 15.87 -0.36
N THR A 33 8.55 14.72 0.18
CA THR A 33 7.25 14.06 -0.08
C THR A 33 6.30 14.02 1.13
N TRP A 34 6.70 14.52 2.30
CA TRP A 34 5.93 14.41 3.55
C TRP A 34 4.51 14.97 3.44
N LEU A 35 4.34 16.09 2.72
CA LEU A 35 3.03 16.72 2.53
C LEU A 35 2.11 15.81 1.70
N GLN A 36 2.63 15.21 0.63
CA GLN A 36 1.88 14.28 -0.21
C GLN A 36 1.61 12.96 0.54
N GLY A 37 2.54 12.52 1.39
CA GLY A 37 2.32 11.42 2.31
C GLY A 37 1.18 11.69 3.30
N PHE A 38 1.12 12.89 3.86
CA PHE A 38 0.01 13.34 4.70
C PHE A 38 -1.32 13.35 3.92
N LEU A 39 -1.34 13.92 2.71
CA LEU A 39 -2.55 13.92 1.87
C LEU A 39 -3.01 12.50 1.53
N LEU A 40 -2.10 11.56 1.27
CA LEU A 40 -2.44 10.16 1.08
C LEU A 40 -3.18 9.59 2.30
N GLN A 41 -2.71 9.87 3.53
CA GLN A 41 -3.38 9.40 4.74
C GLN A 41 -4.77 10.03 4.90
N ILE A 42 -4.90 11.32 4.64
CA ILE A 42 -6.20 12.00 4.69
C ILE A 42 -7.19 11.39 3.68
N PHE A 43 -6.78 11.20 2.43
CA PHE A 43 -7.63 10.55 1.43
C PHE A 43 -8.01 9.12 1.84
N THR A 44 -7.07 8.36 2.38
CA THR A 44 -7.34 7.00 2.87
C THR A 44 -8.36 7.00 4.01
N ILE A 45 -8.24 7.92 4.98
CA ILE A 45 -9.19 8.05 6.09
C ILE A 45 -10.58 8.42 5.57
N ILE A 46 -10.69 9.43 4.70
CA ILE A 46 -11.97 9.86 4.13
C ILE A 46 -12.66 8.70 3.40
N ILE A 47 -11.91 7.92 2.63
CA ILE A 47 -12.44 6.78 1.89
C ILE A 47 -12.88 5.65 2.83
N MET A 48 -12.14 5.41 3.92
CA MET A 48 -12.48 4.37 4.89
C MET A 48 -13.60 4.78 5.86
N MET A 49 -13.87 6.08 6.02
CA MET A 49 -14.84 6.61 6.97
C MET A 49 -16.23 5.98 6.84
N PRO A 50 -16.84 5.82 5.63
CA PRO A 50 -18.15 5.20 5.51
C PRO A 50 -18.20 3.77 6.08
N LEU A 51 -17.14 2.97 5.85
CA LEU A 51 -17.07 1.61 6.39
C LEU A 51 -16.96 1.61 7.92
N ILE A 52 -16.13 2.50 8.46
CA ILE A 52 -15.95 2.68 9.90
C ILE A 52 -17.31 3.04 10.53
N ILE A 53 -18.04 4.00 9.97
CA ILE A 53 -19.36 4.42 10.47
C ILE A 53 -20.35 3.24 10.42
N VAL A 54 -20.43 2.52 9.31
CA VAL A 54 -21.36 1.39 9.15
C VAL A 54 -21.09 0.28 10.17
N ILE A 55 -19.84 0.01 10.53
CA ILE A 55 -19.49 -1.04 11.50
C ILE A 55 -19.64 -0.54 12.94
N TYR A 56 -19.08 0.61 13.26
CA TYR A 56 -18.95 1.06 14.66
C TYR A 56 -20.20 1.72 15.22
N VAL A 57 -20.99 2.45 14.41
CA VAL A 57 -22.20 3.11 14.93
C VAL A 57 -23.24 2.12 15.45
N PRO A 58 -23.61 1.03 14.74
CA PRO A 58 -24.50 0.01 15.29
C PRO A 58 -23.91 -0.70 16.52
N LEU A 59 -22.61 -1.01 16.50
CA LEU A 59 -21.92 -1.64 17.63
C LEU A 59 -22.01 -0.77 18.90
N ILE A 60 -21.66 0.52 18.79
CA ILE A 60 -21.74 1.46 19.91
C ILE A 60 -23.20 1.60 20.38
N GLY A 61 -24.17 1.67 19.48
CA GLY A 61 -25.58 1.72 19.82
C GLY A 61 -26.05 0.53 20.66
N ILE A 62 -25.63 -0.69 20.29
CA ILE A 62 -25.92 -1.91 21.07
C ILE A 62 -25.25 -1.87 22.45
N MET A 63 -23.98 -1.47 22.53
CA MET A 63 -23.25 -1.37 23.79
C MET A 63 -23.90 -0.36 24.74
N LEU A 64 -24.32 0.79 24.26
CA LEU A 64 -25.02 1.81 25.07
C LEU A 64 -26.38 1.29 25.58
N ALA A 65 -27.19 0.68 24.71
CA ALA A 65 -28.48 0.12 25.06
C ALA A 65 -28.39 -1.00 26.10
N GLN A 66 -27.31 -1.79 26.09
CA GLN A 66 -27.06 -2.82 27.11
C GLN A 66 -26.58 -2.22 28.44
N SER A 67 -25.74 -1.19 28.38
CA SER A 67 -25.25 -0.47 29.55
C SER A 67 -26.41 0.16 30.35
N GLU A 68 -27.38 0.75 29.66
CA GLU A 68 -28.62 1.31 30.31
C GLU A 68 -29.46 0.24 31.01
N LYS A 69 -29.44 -0.99 30.53
CA LYS A 69 -30.17 -2.11 31.17
C LYS A 69 -29.44 -2.73 32.37
N GLY A 70 -28.23 -2.24 32.70
CA GLY A 70 -27.45 -2.71 33.83
C GLY A 70 -26.76 -4.08 33.63
N TYR A 71 -26.79 -4.62 32.41
CA TYR A 71 -26.13 -5.89 32.02
C TYR A 71 -25.20 -5.67 30.86
N PRO A 72 -23.96 -5.20 31.12
CA PRO A 72 -22.99 -5.04 30.04
C PRO A 72 -22.63 -6.41 29.45
N ASP A 73 -22.62 -6.49 28.13
CA ASP A 73 -22.21 -7.69 27.43
C ASP A 73 -20.70 -7.93 27.62
N PRO A 74 -20.26 -9.08 28.16
CA PRO A 74 -18.85 -9.38 28.33
C PRO A 74 -18.11 -9.55 26.98
N ASN A 75 -18.84 -9.85 25.89
CA ASN A 75 -18.28 -10.09 24.56
C ASN A 75 -19.05 -9.32 23.45
N PRO A 76 -19.11 -7.98 23.53
CA PRO A 76 -19.99 -7.19 22.66
C PRO A 76 -19.64 -7.34 21.17
N PHE A 77 -18.36 -7.44 20.83
CA PHE A 77 -17.92 -7.64 19.46
C PHE A 77 -18.35 -9.00 18.90
N ALA A 78 -18.10 -10.08 19.65
CA ALA A 78 -18.43 -11.43 19.20
C ALA A 78 -19.95 -11.58 18.99
N ASN A 79 -20.75 -11.08 19.92
CA ASN A 79 -22.21 -11.16 19.84
C ASN A 79 -22.79 -10.23 18.75
N PHE A 80 -22.16 -9.07 18.52
CA PHE A 80 -22.52 -8.20 17.39
C PHE A 80 -22.32 -8.91 16.07
N PHE A 81 -21.13 -9.51 15.83
CA PHE A 81 -20.87 -10.22 14.59
C PHE A 81 -21.72 -11.49 14.43
N ALA A 82 -21.96 -12.22 15.52
CA ALA A 82 -22.84 -13.40 15.47
C ALA A 82 -24.30 -13.07 15.19
N GLY A 83 -24.75 -11.87 15.55
CA GLY A 83 -26.11 -11.37 15.29
C GLY A 83 -26.29 -10.72 13.91
N MET A 84 -25.22 -10.53 13.14
CA MET A 84 -25.33 -9.91 11.81
C MET A 84 -26.09 -10.76 10.80
N SER A 85 -26.96 -10.12 10.00
CA SER A 85 -27.59 -10.77 8.87
C SER A 85 -26.55 -11.09 7.79
N ILE A 86 -26.78 -12.17 7.04
CA ILE A 86 -25.90 -12.55 5.93
C ILE A 86 -25.73 -11.42 4.89
N PHE A 87 -26.78 -10.65 4.64
CA PHE A 87 -26.74 -9.51 3.71
C PHE A 87 -25.80 -8.40 4.21
N TYR A 88 -25.79 -8.15 5.52
CA TYR A 88 -24.91 -7.15 6.12
C TYR A 88 -23.44 -7.60 6.07
N ILE A 89 -23.18 -8.90 6.32
CA ILE A 89 -21.84 -9.48 6.18
C ILE A 89 -21.37 -9.37 4.72
N LEU A 90 -22.20 -9.75 3.76
CA LEU A 90 -21.88 -9.63 2.34
C LEU A 90 -21.60 -8.18 1.92
N PHE A 91 -22.41 -7.23 2.42
CA PHE A 91 -22.19 -5.80 2.19
C PHE A 91 -20.82 -5.34 2.71
N ILE A 92 -20.46 -5.72 3.95
CA ILE A 92 -19.15 -5.39 4.53
C ILE A 92 -18.03 -5.99 3.67
N ILE A 93 -18.13 -7.25 3.27
CA ILE A 93 -17.11 -7.91 2.42
C ILE A 93 -16.92 -7.12 1.11
N VAL A 94 -18.01 -6.82 0.40
CA VAL A 94 -17.95 -6.04 -0.85
C VAL A 94 -17.35 -4.66 -0.61
N ALA A 95 -17.77 -3.97 0.46
CA ALA A 95 -17.24 -2.65 0.81
C ALA A 95 -15.74 -2.70 1.12
N VAL A 96 -15.28 -3.70 1.88
CA VAL A 96 -13.84 -3.89 2.16
C VAL A 96 -13.04 -4.08 0.87
N PHE A 97 -13.49 -4.93 -0.05
CA PHE A 97 -12.81 -5.14 -1.33
C PHE A 97 -12.82 -3.88 -2.20
N ALA A 98 -13.93 -3.17 -2.27
CA ALA A 98 -14.02 -1.92 -3.03
C ALA A 98 -13.07 -0.86 -2.48
N LEU A 99 -13.10 -0.61 -1.17
CA LEU A 99 -12.26 0.38 -0.51
C LEU A 99 -10.77 0.00 -0.54
N SER A 100 -10.45 -1.27 -0.42
CA SER A 100 -9.07 -1.77 -0.59
C SER A 100 -8.55 -1.53 -2.00
N THR A 101 -9.41 -1.70 -3.03
CA THR A 101 -9.03 -1.40 -4.42
C THR A 101 -8.75 0.09 -4.59
N ILE A 102 -9.60 0.95 -4.03
CA ILE A 102 -9.41 2.40 -4.08
C ILE A 102 -8.09 2.80 -3.38
N SER A 103 -7.83 2.26 -2.19
CA SER A 103 -6.58 2.50 -1.47
C SER A 103 -5.35 2.02 -2.25
N PHE A 104 -5.46 0.87 -2.92
CA PHE A 104 -4.39 0.35 -3.79
C PHE A 104 -4.08 1.34 -4.93
N VAL A 105 -5.10 1.91 -5.56
CA VAL A 105 -4.97 2.90 -6.63
C VAL A 105 -4.32 4.19 -6.13
N LEU A 106 -4.74 4.70 -4.95
CA LEU A 106 -4.13 5.89 -4.34
C LEU A 106 -2.65 5.69 -4.02
N ASN A 107 -2.29 4.53 -3.47
CA ASN A 107 -0.89 4.21 -3.21
C ASN A 107 -0.06 4.15 -4.51
N ALA A 108 -0.62 3.61 -5.60
CA ALA A 108 0.03 3.62 -6.91
C ALA A 108 0.26 5.05 -7.42
N GLY A 109 -0.74 5.92 -7.26
CA GLY A 109 -0.61 7.36 -7.54
C GLY A 109 0.48 8.03 -6.71
N PHE A 110 0.56 7.70 -5.42
CA PHE A 110 1.60 8.22 -4.54
C PHE A 110 3.02 7.82 -4.97
N PHE A 111 3.23 6.58 -5.44
CA PHE A 111 4.55 6.20 -5.99
C PHE A 111 4.92 7.04 -7.21
N ARG A 112 3.97 7.39 -8.08
CA ARG A 112 4.24 8.31 -9.20
C ARG A 112 4.60 9.71 -8.72
N ILE A 113 3.90 10.21 -7.69
CA ILE A 113 4.22 11.49 -7.03
C ILE A 113 5.63 11.46 -6.44
N MET A 114 6.01 10.36 -5.77
CA MET A 114 7.37 10.19 -5.26
C MET A 114 8.41 10.28 -6.37
N LYS A 115 8.17 9.64 -7.53
CA LYS A 115 9.05 9.76 -8.70
C LYS A 115 9.17 11.22 -9.15
N LYS A 116 8.05 11.91 -9.34
CA LYS A 116 8.06 13.31 -9.76
C LYS A 116 8.88 14.19 -8.83
N LEU A 117 8.66 14.10 -7.52
CA LEU A 117 9.39 14.88 -6.52
C LEU A 117 10.87 14.49 -6.39
N ASP A 118 11.20 13.23 -6.59
CA ASP A 118 12.59 12.76 -6.63
C ASP A 118 13.37 13.41 -7.77
N PHE A 119 12.71 13.56 -8.93
CA PHE A 119 13.27 14.23 -10.12
C PHE A 119 13.00 15.75 -10.17
N ASN A 120 12.48 16.34 -9.08
CA ASN A 120 12.15 17.77 -8.95
C ASN A 120 11.12 18.25 -10.00
N GLU A 121 10.20 17.39 -10.39
CA GLU A 121 9.07 17.72 -11.26
C GLU A 121 7.90 18.29 -10.44
N GLU A 122 7.03 19.07 -11.10
CA GLU A 122 5.81 19.58 -10.49
C GLU A 122 4.78 18.47 -10.22
N VAL A 123 4.11 18.56 -9.09
CA VAL A 123 3.07 17.62 -8.68
C VAL A 123 1.74 18.33 -8.44
N SER A 124 0.66 17.64 -8.78
CA SER A 124 -0.70 18.09 -8.52
C SER A 124 -1.44 17.06 -7.67
N SER A 125 -2.45 17.50 -6.91
CA SER A 125 -3.34 16.59 -6.19
C SER A 125 -4.06 15.61 -7.12
N SER A 126 -4.24 15.94 -8.41
CA SER A 126 -4.80 15.03 -9.42
C SER A 126 -3.90 13.82 -9.71
N ASP A 127 -2.60 13.90 -9.42
CA ASP A 127 -1.67 12.78 -9.64
C ASP A 127 -2.01 11.55 -8.77
N PHE A 128 -2.62 11.74 -7.60
CA PHE A 128 -3.13 10.64 -6.78
C PHE A 128 -4.18 9.80 -7.50
N PHE A 129 -4.98 10.45 -8.36
CA PHE A 129 -6.10 9.85 -9.07
C PHE A 129 -5.76 9.35 -10.47
N TYR A 130 -4.47 9.32 -10.83
CA TYR A 130 -4.02 8.92 -12.16
C TYR A 130 -4.55 7.56 -12.60
N PHE A 131 -4.60 6.59 -11.70
CA PHE A 131 -5.05 5.22 -11.98
C PHE A 131 -6.55 4.98 -11.76
N PHE A 132 -7.34 6.01 -11.43
CA PHE A 132 -8.81 5.90 -11.33
C PHE A 132 -9.52 5.80 -12.69
N LYS A 133 -8.77 5.81 -13.78
CA LYS A 133 -9.33 5.60 -15.13
C LYS A 133 -9.88 4.18 -15.26
N SER A 134 -11.04 4.05 -15.93
CA SER A 134 -11.73 2.75 -16.12
C SER A 134 -10.84 1.67 -16.73
N HIS A 135 -9.89 2.08 -17.59
CA HIS A 135 -8.90 1.17 -18.20
C HIS A 135 -8.06 0.38 -17.17
N TYR A 136 -7.74 0.98 -16.02
CA TYR A 136 -6.91 0.31 -14.99
C TYR A 136 -7.74 -0.45 -13.96
N PHE A 137 -9.06 -0.23 -13.89
CA PHE A 137 -9.90 -0.76 -12.83
C PHE A 137 -9.83 -2.28 -12.70
N ASN A 138 -10.02 -3.00 -13.79
CA ASN A 138 -9.94 -4.47 -13.78
C ASN A 138 -8.58 -4.97 -13.30
N LYS A 139 -7.51 -4.34 -13.74
CA LYS A 139 -6.14 -4.72 -13.39
C LYS A 139 -5.86 -4.46 -11.91
N THR A 140 -6.21 -3.28 -11.40
CA THR A 140 -6.02 -2.93 -9.99
C THR A 140 -6.83 -3.82 -9.08
N PHE A 141 -8.08 -4.14 -9.45
CA PHE A 141 -8.92 -5.07 -8.72
C PHE A 141 -8.30 -6.48 -8.68
N MET A 142 -7.83 -7.00 -9.81
CA MET A 142 -7.17 -8.31 -9.86
C MET A 142 -5.85 -8.35 -9.07
N LEU A 143 -5.06 -7.27 -9.09
CA LEU A 143 -3.83 -7.18 -8.30
C LEU A 143 -4.15 -7.12 -6.80
N MET A 144 -5.18 -6.37 -6.41
CA MET A 144 -5.64 -6.33 -5.02
C MET A 144 -6.11 -7.72 -4.57
N LEU A 145 -6.92 -8.42 -5.37
CA LEU A 145 -7.34 -9.79 -5.08
C LEU A 145 -6.15 -10.74 -4.95
N ALA A 146 -5.16 -10.65 -5.84
CA ALA A 146 -3.94 -11.45 -5.76
C ALA A 146 -3.17 -11.16 -4.46
N THR A 147 -3.00 -9.89 -4.11
CA THR A 147 -2.31 -9.46 -2.89
C THR A 147 -3.03 -10.01 -1.65
N VAL A 148 -4.33 -9.82 -1.55
CA VAL A 148 -5.15 -10.30 -0.43
C VAL A 148 -5.16 -11.84 -0.40
N GLY A 149 -5.32 -12.49 -1.53
CA GLY A 149 -5.30 -13.96 -1.64
C GLY A 149 -3.98 -14.57 -1.15
N ILE A 150 -2.85 -14.01 -1.59
CA ILE A 150 -1.52 -14.45 -1.12
C ILE A 150 -1.37 -14.20 0.38
N ALA A 151 -1.81 -13.05 0.90
CA ALA A 151 -1.75 -12.75 2.31
C ALA A 151 -2.62 -13.72 3.14
N ILE A 152 -3.84 -14.04 2.71
CA ILE A 152 -4.72 -15.01 3.37
C ILE A 152 -4.05 -16.38 3.42
N VAL A 153 -3.53 -16.88 2.30
CA VAL A 153 -2.83 -18.17 2.25
C VAL A 153 -1.63 -18.18 3.19
N ALA A 154 -0.86 -17.09 3.23
CA ALA A 154 0.29 -16.96 4.12
C ALA A 154 -0.10 -16.97 5.60
N VAL A 155 -1.24 -16.37 5.97
CA VAL A 155 -1.78 -16.41 7.33
C VAL A 155 -2.26 -17.81 7.70
N LEU A 156 -2.99 -18.47 6.81
CA LEU A 156 -3.51 -19.83 7.03
C LEU A 156 -2.39 -20.87 7.20
N LEU A 157 -1.21 -20.63 6.67
CA LEU A 157 -0.03 -21.46 6.83
C LEU A 157 0.75 -21.12 8.13
N CYS A 158 0.04 -20.91 9.24
CA CYS A 158 0.59 -20.67 10.58
C CYS A 158 1.38 -19.36 10.75
N TYR A 159 0.98 -18.29 10.07
CA TYR A 159 1.53 -16.93 10.15
C TYR A 159 2.99 -16.78 9.70
N VAL A 160 3.84 -17.80 9.74
CA VAL A 160 5.26 -17.68 9.36
C VAL A 160 5.46 -17.20 7.94
N PRO A 161 4.71 -17.71 6.93
CA PRO A 161 4.87 -17.24 5.55
C PRO A 161 4.48 -15.80 5.30
N ILE A 162 3.70 -15.15 6.21
CA ILE A 162 3.34 -13.75 6.03
C ILE A 162 4.56 -12.83 6.13
N PHE A 163 5.51 -13.16 7.04
CA PHE A 163 6.75 -12.40 7.15
C PHE A 163 7.58 -12.48 5.87
N TYR A 164 7.58 -13.65 5.23
CA TYR A 164 8.21 -13.79 3.93
C TYR A 164 7.46 -13.01 2.84
N ALA A 165 6.15 -13.15 2.77
CA ALA A 165 5.32 -12.55 1.73
C ALA A 165 5.24 -11.03 1.82
N LEU A 166 5.42 -10.44 3.02
CA LEU A 166 5.37 -8.99 3.24
C LEU A 166 6.26 -8.24 2.24
N VAL A 167 7.49 -8.71 2.01
CA VAL A 167 8.43 -8.05 1.11
C VAL A 167 7.99 -8.14 -0.35
N PRO A 168 7.72 -9.32 -0.95
CA PRO A 168 7.20 -9.39 -2.31
C PRO A 168 5.89 -8.60 -2.50
N LEU A 169 4.97 -8.68 -1.55
CA LEU A 169 3.68 -7.97 -1.64
C LEU A 169 3.85 -6.44 -1.64
N SER A 170 4.84 -5.90 -0.90
CA SER A 170 5.11 -4.46 -0.90
C SER A 170 5.54 -3.92 -2.27
N PHE A 171 6.11 -4.76 -3.14
CA PHE A 171 6.52 -4.36 -4.49
C PHE A 171 5.41 -4.47 -5.55
N ILE A 172 4.29 -5.17 -5.29
CA ILE A 172 3.22 -5.35 -6.30
C ILE A 172 2.69 -4.00 -6.76
N ASN A 173 2.30 -3.16 -5.82
CA ASN A 173 1.72 -1.85 -6.12
C ASN A 173 2.73 -0.93 -6.83
N MET A 174 4.00 -1.00 -6.43
CA MET A 174 5.05 -0.22 -7.03
C MET A 174 5.36 -0.64 -8.47
N ILE A 175 5.49 -1.94 -8.73
CA ILE A 175 5.72 -2.44 -10.09
C ILE A 175 4.53 -2.09 -10.99
N PHE A 176 3.30 -2.19 -10.48
CA PHE A 176 2.12 -1.73 -11.20
C PHE A 176 2.18 -0.23 -11.51
N ALA A 177 2.53 0.62 -10.54
CA ALA A 177 2.57 2.08 -10.70
C ALA A 177 3.50 2.53 -11.84
N PHE A 178 4.62 1.81 -12.03
CA PHE A 178 5.62 2.17 -13.05
C PHE A 178 5.56 1.29 -14.30
N ASN A 179 4.81 0.19 -14.27
CA ASN A 179 4.66 -0.72 -15.40
C ASN A 179 3.19 -1.17 -15.55
N PRO A 180 2.25 -0.23 -15.73
CA PRO A 180 0.82 -0.57 -15.77
C PRO A 180 0.43 -1.42 -16.99
N ASP A 181 1.29 -1.51 -18.01
CA ASP A 181 1.04 -2.29 -19.23
C ASP A 181 1.32 -3.78 -19.05
N LEU A 182 2.11 -4.18 -18.04
CA LEU A 182 2.37 -5.58 -17.74
C LEU A 182 1.08 -6.32 -17.36
N SER A 183 1.01 -7.61 -17.64
CA SER A 183 -0.08 -8.45 -17.15
C SER A 183 -0.06 -8.56 -15.62
N THR A 184 -1.21 -8.84 -15.00
CA THR A 184 -1.30 -9.08 -13.54
C THR A 184 -0.30 -10.15 -13.07
N SER A 185 -0.19 -11.25 -13.83
CA SER A 185 0.75 -12.34 -13.55
C SER A 185 2.21 -11.89 -13.62
N ASP A 186 2.56 -11.07 -14.61
CA ASP A 186 3.93 -10.55 -14.76
C ASP A 186 4.30 -9.59 -13.63
N ILE A 187 3.37 -8.74 -13.20
CA ILE A 187 3.55 -7.84 -12.06
C ILE A 187 3.84 -8.64 -10.80
N VAL A 188 3.02 -9.66 -10.50
CA VAL A 188 3.23 -10.54 -9.34
C VAL A 188 4.56 -11.27 -9.45
N LYS A 189 4.88 -11.84 -10.62
CA LYS A 189 6.16 -12.53 -10.88
C LYS A 189 7.36 -11.63 -10.65
N ALA A 190 7.33 -10.41 -11.17
CA ALA A 190 8.42 -9.44 -10.98
C ALA A 190 8.55 -9.03 -9.52
N SER A 191 7.41 -8.83 -8.80
CA SER A 191 7.38 -8.48 -7.39
C SER A 191 8.02 -9.56 -6.51
N PHE A 192 7.68 -10.83 -6.74
CA PHE A 192 8.31 -11.94 -6.04
C PHE A 192 9.78 -12.08 -6.40
N LYS A 193 10.15 -11.87 -7.66
CA LYS A 193 11.56 -11.93 -8.08
C LYS A 193 12.40 -10.85 -7.42
N LEU A 194 11.91 -9.60 -7.40
CA LEU A 194 12.58 -8.46 -6.74
C LEU A 194 12.62 -8.66 -5.22
N GLY A 195 11.46 -9.00 -4.64
CA GLY A 195 11.33 -9.25 -3.21
C GLY A 195 12.28 -10.33 -2.73
N ASN A 196 12.40 -11.47 -3.44
CA ASN A 196 13.34 -12.54 -3.09
C ASN A 196 14.80 -12.09 -3.23
N LYS A 197 15.14 -11.36 -4.29
CA LYS A 197 16.51 -10.89 -4.54
C LYS A 197 17.01 -9.92 -3.48
N LYS A 198 16.11 -9.10 -2.91
CA LYS A 198 16.42 -8.05 -1.93
C LYS A 198 15.72 -8.27 -0.59
N TRP A 199 15.34 -9.51 -0.27
CA TRP A 199 14.43 -9.81 0.82
C TRP A 199 14.91 -9.26 2.17
N LEU A 200 16.13 -9.59 2.57
CA LEU A 200 16.66 -9.20 3.89
C LEU A 200 16.81 -7.67 4.01
N LEU A 201 17.30 -7.03 2.96
CA LEU A 201 17.44 -5.58 2.90
C LEU A 201 16.08 -4.90 2.99
N ALA A 202 15.12 -5.30 2.15
CA ALA A 202 13.80 -4.69 2.11
C ALA A 202 13.02 -4.96 3.40
N PHE A 203 13.09 -6.18 3.95
CA PHE A 203 12.45 -6.52 5.21
C PHE A 203 12.97 -5.65 6.36
N GLY A 204 14.28 -5.54 6.52
CA GLY A 204 14.89 -4.70 7.54
C GLY A 204 14.51 -3.23 7.41
N LEU A 205 14.56 -2.69 6.18
CA LEU A 205 14.18 -1.32 5.89
C LEU A 205 12.69 -1.04 6.17
N ILE A 206 11.79 -1.94 5.78
CA ILE A 206 10.34 -1.82 6.04
C ILE A 206 10.09 -1.81 7.56
N ILE A 207 10.70 -2.72 8.32
CA ILE A 207 10.51 -2.80 9.76
C ILE A 207 11.03 -1.52 10.45
N ILE A 208 12.26 -1.11 10.14
CA ILE A 208 12.85 0.08 10.78
C ILE A 208 12.08 1.34 10.39
N SER A 209 11.69 1.49 9.14
CA SER A 209 10.89 2.64 8.68
C SER A 209 9.51 2.67 9.35
N SER A 210 8.87 1.51 9.53
CA SER A 210 7.58 1.41 10.20
C SER A 210 7.69 1.76 11.68
N LEU A 211 8.71 1.24 12.37
CA LEU A 211 8.95 1.54 13.79
C LEU A 211 9.26 3.02 13.99
N LEU A 212 10.14 3.59 13.16
CA LEU A 212 10.48 5.00 13.22
C LEU A 212 9.26 5.90 12.99
N ALA A 213 8.47 5.60 11.96
CA ALA A 213 7.25 6.33 11.67
C ALA A 213 6.27 6.31 12.84
N GLN A 214 6.10 5.15 13.50
CA GLN A 214 5.21 5.01 14.66
C GLN A 214 5.75 5.72 15.89
N ILE A 215 7.04 5.59 16.20
CA ILE A 215 7.66 6.23 17.37
C ILE A 215 7.56 7.75 17.23
N VAL A 216 7.97 8.31 16.10
CA VAL A 216 7.88 9.76 15.84
C VAL A 216 6.42 10.22 15.86
N GLY A 217 5.52 9.44 15.25
CA GLY A 217 4.10 9.73 15.23
C GLY A 217 3.46 9.76 16.63
N MET A 218 3.86 8.84 17.52
CA MET A 218 3.38 8.80 18.92
C MET A 218 3.91 9.97 19.73
N ILE A 219 5.19 10.35 19.58
CA ILE A 219 5.77 11.53 20.25
C ILE A 219 5.00 12.81 19.88
N MET A 220 4.47 12.89 18.67
CA MET A 220 3.63 13.99 18.20
C MET A 220 2.14 13.80 18.55
N CYS A 221 1.83 13.20 19.70
CA CYS A 221 0.46 12.98 20.21
C CYS A 221 -0.46 12.22 19.22
N PHE A 222 0.02 11.20 18.57
CA PHE A 222 -0.65 10.37 17.56
C PHE A 222 -1.02 11.10 16.26
N VAL A 223 -1.20 12.41 16.26
CA VAL A 223 -1.43 13.20 15.03
C VAL A 223 -0.25 13.07 14.08
N GLY A 224 0.96 12.94 14.63
CA GLY A 224 2.18 12.75 13.86
C GLY A 224 2.18 11.51 12.97
N VAL A 225 1.42 10.46 13.32
CA VAL A 225 1.30 9.25 12.48
C VAL A 225 0.76 9.59 11.09
N LEU A 226 -0.14 10.58 10.98
CA LEU A 226 -0.66 11.03 9.68
C LEU A 226 0.43 11.56 8.76
N PHE A 227 1.47 12.15 9.33
CA PHE A 227 2.60 12.70 8.59
C PHE A 227 3.65 11.63 8.29
N THR A 228 3.88 10.70 9.22
CA THR A 228 5.01 9.77 9.16
C THR A 228 4.66 8.40 8.55
N ALA A 229 3.39 8.00 8.55
CA ALA A 229 2.99 6.66 8.11
C ALA A 229 3.41 6.33 6.66
N ALA A 230 3.45 7.33 5.77
CA ALA A 230 3.88 7.14 4.40
C ALA A 230 5.38 6.86 4.25
N PHE A 231 6.19 7.06 5.31
CA PHE A 231 7.64 6.83 5.27
C PHE A 231 8.01 5.39 4.91
N VAL A 232 7.16 4.42 5.26
CA VAL A 232 7.39 3.01 4.95
C VAL A 232 7.52 2.70 3.45
N TYR A 233 6.96 3.55 2.59
CA TYR A 233 6.99 3.36 1.14
C TYR A 233 8.32 3.80 0.50
N HIS A 234 9.11 4.65 1.16
CA HIS A 234 10.32 5.26 0.58
C HIS A 234 11.44 4.24 0.32
N PRO A 235 11.79 3.34 1.28
CA PRO A 235 12.82 2.34 1.01
C PRO A 235 12.48 1.42 -0.15
N THR A 236 11.20 1.00 -0.25
CA THR A 236 10.78 0.12 -1.34
C THR A 236 10.86 0.83 -2.69
N TYR A 237 10.51 2.12 -2.74
CA TYR A 237 10.67 2.95 -3.93
C TYR A 237 12.14 3.05 -4.36
N LEU A 238 13.06 3.33 -3.43
CA LEU A 238 14.48 3.44 -3.74
C LEU A 238 15.07 2.10 -4.19
N ILE A 239 14.68 0.98 -3.57
CA ILE A 239 15.09 -0.34 -4.03
C ILE A 239 14.64 -0.59 -5.49
N TYR A 240 13.38 -0.21 -5.82
CA TYR A 240 12.89 -0.31 -7.19
C TYR A 240 13.70 0.56 -8.15
N LYS A 241 13.93 1.82 -7.79
CA LYS A 241 14.72 2.79 -8.56
C LYS A 241 16.12 2.26 -8.88
N GLU A 242 16.81 1.73 -7.87
CA GLU A 242 18.19 1.23 -8.00
C GLU A 242 18.29 -0.10 -8.78
N VAL A 243 17.26 -0.94 -8.71
CA VAL A 243 17.32 -2.28 -9.32
C VAL A 243 16.72 -2.29 -10.73
N ILE A 244 15.56 -1.67 -10.91
CA ILE A 244 14.84 -1.71 -12.18
C ILE A 244 15.01 -0.39 -12.93
N GLY A 245 14.95 0.71 -12.17
CA GLY A 245 14.95 2.05 -12.73
C GLY A 245 13.62 2.39 -13.39
N PHE A 246 13.53 3.61 -13.89
CA PHE A 246 12.39 4.07 -14.67
C PHE A 246 12.74 4.07 -16.15
N GLU A 247 11.78 3.74 -17.00
CA GLU A 247 11.92 4.01 -18.42
C GLU A 247 11.95 5.53 -18.59
N GLU A 248 12.89 6.05 -19.36
CA GLU A 248 12.86 7.43 -19.81
C GLU A 248 11.57 7.59 -20.62
N GLU A 249 10.68 8.46 -20.16
CA GLU A 249 9.56 8.88 -20.99
C GLU A 249 10.21 9.60 -22.18
N ASN A 250 10.26 8.95 -23.35
CA ASN A 250 10.58 9.67 -24.58
C ASN A 250 9.64 10.88 -24.61
N PRO A 251 10.16 12.11 -24.78
CA PRO A 251 9.29 13.24 -24.96
C PRO A 251 8.38 12.89 -26.15
N VAL A 252 7.08 12.80 -25.86
CA VAL A 252 6.08 12.64 -26.91
C VAL A 252 6.33 13.79 -27.86
N GLU A 253 6.79 13.49 -29.07
CA GLU A 253 6.76 14.47 -30.16
C GLU A 253 5.32 14.97 -30.21
N VAL A 254 5.11 16.19 -29.75
CA VAL A 254 3.88 16.94 -30.01
C VAL A 254 3.93 17.20 -31.51
N ILE A 255 3.32 16.30 -32.28
CA ILE A 255 3.03 16.54 -33.69
C ILE A 255 1.95 17.61 -33.64
N GLU A 256 2.37 18.83 -34.01
CA GLU A 256 1.51 19.98 -34.32
C GLU A 256 0.50 19.65 -35.43
#